data_8c6d1a0281b64941de84a583501de340
#
_entry.id   8c6d1a0281b64941de84a583501de340
#
_cell.length_a   1.000
_cell.length_b   1.000
_cell.length_c   1.000
_cell.angle_alpha   90.00
_cell.angle_beta   90.00
_cell.angle_gamma   90.00
#
_symmetry.space_group_name_H-M   'P 1'
#
loop_
_entity.id
_entity.type
_entity.pdbx_description
1 polymer ?
#
loop_
_entity_poly.entity_id
_entity_poly.type
_entity_poly.pdbx_seq_one_letter_code
_entity_poly.pdbx_strand_id
1 'polypeptide(L)'
;MKKQKSGLYEKSLIRIILFLCINFIHFPLYGYYFKNIGVKDGLSQPSILSIHQDELGRMWFGTLQGLSIYDGNEMITLKGGEERFDNYIKNNTIYRIVEDSNHNIFLRADNSLVCYKLTEDRFQCIRERDINAVNSIGGKIYIAAKDSILEWNEGDNRWDFFKKIEISSGRISSIFCNRSSEWYIVTSKGCYKEYKNGLWKCILDIPSIEMLYESKDGSIWMATRSNGLYQFDNDICVNHIVNNPGTANSLCSNDVRVVTEDQSGNLWIGTREGLNKYSISTGNIESYASGGFSGDMKHSSIFALYLDKEGGLWVGTYYGGVSVFSPESRIFKYYPANKERSDCLNFPFVSGIVKDKRDDLWICTDGGGLNYMNHKTEIFRHLSTKDSGLVADNMKSICYDKNKDKLWFIRHFE
;
A
#
# COMPACT_ATOMS: atom_id res chain seq x y z
N MET A 1 -52.99 -37.49 3.34
CA MET A 1 -52.56 -36.09 3.17
C MET A 1 -51.25 -35.71 3.87
N LYS A 2 -50.36 -36.64 4.31
CA LYS A 2 -49.06 -36.32 5.00
C LYS A 2 -47.81 -36.56 4.14
N LYS A 3 -47.89 -37.11 2.93
CA LYS A 3 -46.72 -37.39 2.06
C LYS A 3 -46.45 -36.32 1.00
N GLN A 4 -47.30 -35.31 0.81
CA GLN A 4 -47.09 -34.26 -0.20
C GLN A 4 -46.38 -33.00 0.34
N LYS A 5 -46.26 -32.85 1.68
CA LYS A 5 -45.58 -31.65 2.26
C LYS A 5 -44.06 -31.79 2.41
N SER A 6 -43.51 -33.04 2.50
CA SER A 6 -42.05 -33.24 2.63
C SER A 6 -41.29 -32.94 1.34
N GLY A 7 -41.81 -33.21 0.18
CA GLY A 7 -41.17 -32.99 -1.10
C GLY A 7 -41.07 -31.51 -1.53
N LEU A 8 -41.91 -30.63 -0.98
CA LEU A 8 -41.81 -29.17 -1.24
C LEU A 8 -40.72 -28.50 -0.39
N TYR A 9 -40.52 -28.97 0.84
CA TYR A 9 -39.45 -28.47 1.72
C TYR A 9 -38.06 -28.90 1.24
N GLU A 10 -37.88 -30.13 0.78
CA GLU A 10 -36.61 -30.57 0.18
C GLU A 10 -36.27 -29.80 -1.10
N LYS A 11 -37.23 -29.57 -1.99
CA LYS A 11 -36.98 -28.81 -3.21
C LYS A 11 -36.69 -27.33 -2.95
N SER A 12 -37.28 -26.72 -1.90
CA SER A 12 -36.95 -25.33 -1.51
C SER A 12 -35.61 -25.25 -0.80
N LEU A 13 -35.24 -26.22 0.02
CA LEU A 13 -33.93 -26.28 0.67
C LEU A 13 -32.82 -26.49 -0.36
N ILE A 14 -32.98 -27.37 -1.32
CA ILE A 14 -32.04 -27.58 -2.44
C ILE A 14 -31.91 -26.32 -3.30
N ARG A 15 -33.00 -25.58 -3.54
CA ARG A 15 -32.95 -24.29 -4.26
C ARG A 15 -32.27 -23.21 -3.46
N ILE A 16 -32.41 -23.15 -2.13
CA ILE A 16 -31.70 -22.20 -1.24
C ILE A 16 -30.23 -22.57 -1.17
N ILE A 17 -29.86 -23.85 -1.08
CA ILE A 17 -28.48 -24.30 -1.11
C ILE A 17 -27.82 -24.05 -2.47
N LEU A 18 -28.53 -24.30 -3.59
CA LEU A 18 -28.05 -23.93 -4.93
C LEU A 18 -27.93 -22.40 -5.11
N PHE A 19 -28.86 -21.61 -4.56
CA PHE A 19 -28.79 -20.14 -4.59
C PHE A 19 -27.64 -19.59 -3.72
N LEU A 20 -27.36 -20.20 -2.58
CA LEU A 20 -26.18 -19.89 -1.74
C LEU A 20 -24.87 -20.35 -2.40
N CYS A 21 -24.86 -21.46 -3.14
CA CYS A 21 -23.68 -21.90 -3.89
C CYS A 21 -23.41 -21.08 -5.18
N ILE A 22 -24.43 -20.46 -5.77
CA ILE A 22 -24.27 -19.63 -6.98
C ILE A 22 -23.81 -18.20 -6.63
N ASN A 23 -24.02 -17.74 -5.39
CA ASN A 23 -23.54 -16.42 -4.93
C ASN A 23 -22.11 -16.41 -4.36
N PHE A 24 -21.38 -17.52 -4.37
CA PHE A 24 -19.93 -17.46 -4.38
C PHE A 24 -19.49 -17.05 -5.79
N ILE A 25 -19.67 -15.79 -6.12
CA ILE A 25 -18.96 -15.14 -7.22
C ILE A 25 -17.48 -15.35 -6.90
N HIS A 26 -16.83 -16.22 -7.65
CA HIS A 26 -15.39 -16.37 -7.64
C HIS A 26 -14.81 -15.03 -8.09
N PHE A 27 -14.48 -14.17 -7.13
CA PHE A 27 -13.47 -13.17 -7.38
C PHE A 27 -12.19 -13.97 -7.70
N PRO A 28 -11.54 -13.72 -8.84
CA PRO A 28 -10.20 -14.21 -9.01
C PRO A 28 -9.38 -13.56 -7.90
N LEU A 29 -9.09 -14.31 -6.83
CA LEU A 29 -8.11 -13.92 -5.85
C LEU A 29 -6.75 -13.99 -6.56
N TYR A 30 -6.40 -12.93 -7.27
CA TYR A 30 -5.03 -12.72 -7.68
C TYR A 30 -4.23 -12.55 -6.39
N GLY A 31 -3.54 -13.60 -5.97
CA GLY A 31 -2.68 -13.56 -4.80
C GLY A 31 -1.51 -12.62 -5.08
N TYR A 32 -1.63 -11.36 -4.65
CA TYR A 32 -0.48 -10.47 -4.62
C TYR A 32 0.45 -10.95 -3.50
N TYR A 33 1.70 -11.23 -3.86
CA TYR A 33 2.71 -11.58 -2.88
C TYR A 33 3.41 -10.31 -2.39
N PHE A 34 3.27 -10.01 -1.10
CA PHE A 34 3.98 -8.94 -0.44
C PHE A 34 5.25 -9.47 0.21
N LYS A 35 6.40 -8.90 -0.15
CA LYS A 35 7.62 -9.04 0.64
C LYS A 35 7.47 -8.13 1.87
N ASN A 36 7.52 -8.70 3.05
CA ASN A 36 7.35 -7.95 4.29
C ASN A 36 8.71 -7.71 4.95
N ILE A 37 8.96 -6.46 5.35
CA ILE A 37 10.16 -5.99 6.03
C ILE A 37 9.73 -5.49 7.42
N GLY A 38 10.27 -6.09 8.47
CA GLY A 38 9.92 -5.80 9.84
C GLY A 38 11.13 -5.51 10.73
N VAL A 39 10.90 -5.45 12.04
CA VAL A 39 11.95 -5.23 13.04
C VAL A 39 13.03 -6.31 12.99
N LYS A 40 12.68 -7.54 12.62
CA LYS A 40 13.63 -8.64 12.43
C LYS A 40 14.60 -8.39 11.27
N ASP A 41 14.17 -7.58 10.30
CA ASP A 41 14.95 -7.22 9.13
C ASP A 41 15.70 -5.88 9.34
N GLY A 42 15.71 -5.34 10.58
CA GLY A 42 16.46 -4.15 10.97
C GLY A 42 15.67 -2.85 11.06
N LEU A 43 14.33 -2.84 10.84
CA LEU A 43 13.52 -1.62 11.03
C LEU A 43 13.62 -1.14 12.49
N SER A 44 13.72 0.19 12.66
CA SER A 44 13.75 0.84 13.97
C SER A 44 12.50 0.55 14.81
N GLN A 45 11.35 0.48 14.12
CA GLN A 45 10.05 0.30 14.75
C GLN A 45 9.01 -0.08 13.66
N PRO A 46 7.96 -0.90 13.96
CA PRO A 46 7.06 -1.41 12.93
C PRO A 46 5.99 -0.41 12.44
N SER A 47 5.86 0.77 13.04
CA SER A 47 4.89 1.79 12.58
C SER A 47 5.56 2.79 11.65
N ILE A 48 5.21 2.70 10.37
CA ILE A 48 5.78 3.50 9.29
C ILE A 48 4.86 4.67 9.00
N LEU A 49 5.34 5.89 9.17
CA LEU A 49 4.57 7.11 8.96
C LEU A 49 4.84 7.78 7.61
N SER A 50 6.05 7.61 7.07
CA SER A 50 6.43 8.14 5.77
C SER A 50 7.46 7.24 5.08
N ILE A 51 7.42 7.23 3.75
CA ILE A 51 8.33 6.46 2.89
C ILE A 51 8.83 7.40 1.79
N HIS A 52 10.11 7.31 1.47
CA HIS A 52 10.71 8.06 0.36
C HIS A 52 11.85 7.25 -0.25
N GLN A 53 12.06 7.35 -1.57
CA GLN A 53 13.23 6.82 -2.26
C GLN A 53 14.13 7.98 -2.66
N ASP A 54 15.39 7.96 -2.23
CA ASP A 54 16.35 9.00 -2.60
C ASP A 54 16.92 8.79 -4.02
N GLU A 55 17.78 9.71 -4.44
CA GLU A 55 18.41 9.66 -5.77
C GLU A 55 19.33 8.45 -5.93
N LEU A 56 19.90 7.92 -4.86
CA LEU A 56 20.74 6.72 -4.87
C LEU A 56 19.91 5.41 -4.87
N GLY A 57 18.56 5.51 -4.87
CA GLY A 57 17.66 4.37 -4.83
C GLY A 57 17.42 3.80 -3.43
N ARG A 58 17.98 4.40 -2.37
CA ARG A 58 17.75 3.95 -1.00
C ARG A 58 16.36 4.33 -0.54
N MET A 59 15.72 3.43 0.20
CA MET A 59 14.39 3.64 0.78
C MET A 59 14.53 4.19 2.20
N TRP A 60 13.87 5.30 2.47
CA TRP A 60 13.84 5.98 3.76
C TRP A 60 12.50 5.76 4.43
N PHE A 61 12.51 5.27 5.66
CA PHE A 61 11.30 4.96 6.43
C PHE A 61 11.27 5.81 7.70
N GLY A 62 10.36 6.79 7.72
CA GLY A 62 10.05 7.56 8.92
C GLY A 62 9.12 6.75 9.82
N THR A 63 9.54 6.56 11.07
CA THR A 63 8.80 5.74 12.04
C THR A 63 8.41 6.53 13.28
N LEU A 64 7.62 5.92 14.18
CA LEU A 64 7.34 6.50 15.51
C LEU A 64 8.58 6.55 16.40
N GLN A 65 9.65 5.80 16.08
CA GLN A 65 10.91 5.79 16.84
C GLN A 65 12.11 5.77 15.89
N GLY A 66 12.39 6.93 15.31
CA GLY A 66 13.58 7.14 14.47
C GLY A 66 13.34 6.92 12.99
N LEU A 67 14.46 6.85 12.29
CA LEU A 67 14.56 6.71 10.85
C LEU A 67 15.24 5.39 10.53
N SER A 68 14.75 4.70 9.50
CA SER A 68 15.44 3.55 8.91
C SER A 68 15.71 3.82 7.43
N ILE A 69 16.90 3.44 6.96
CA ILE A 69 17.33 3.59 5.57
C ILE A 69 17.71 2.21 5.04
N TYR A 70 17.10 1.80 3.95
CA TYR A 70 17.30 0.49 3.32
C TYR A 70 17.90 0.68 1.92
N ASP A 71 19.06 0.06 1.68
CA ASP A 71 19.78 0.15 0.40
C ASP A 71 19.47 -0.99 -0.59
N GLY A 72 18.52 -1.87 -0.24
CA GLY A 72 18.20 -3.07 -0.98
C GLY A 72 18.76 -4.35 -0.35
N ASN A 73 19.81 -4.25 0.47
CA ASN A 73 20.48 -5.36 1.15
C ASN A 73 20.50 -5.17 2.68
N GLU A 74 20.94 -4.01 3.14
CA GLU A 74 21.12 -3.71 4.56
C GLU A 74 20.19 -2.61 5.04
N MET A 75 19.85 -2.65 6.34
CA MET A 75 19.03 -1.65 7.01
C MET A 75 19.90 -0.86 8.00
N ILE A 76 20.04 0.44 7.74
CA ILE A 76 20.65 1.38 8.67
C ILE A 76 19.54 2.01 9.51
N THR A 77 19.65 1.93 10.82
CA THR A 77 18.64 2.45 11.75
C THR A 77 19.24 3.59 12.56
N LEU A 78 18.56 4.75 12.56
CA LEU A 78 18.94 5.94 13.30
C LEU A 78 17.83 6.28 14.30
N LYS A 79 18.19 6.26 15.59
CA LYS A 79 17.29 6.65 16.69
C LYS A 79 17.88 7.86 17.42
N GLY A 80 17.05 8.64 18.10
CA GLY A 80 17.55 9.65 19.02
C GLY A 80 18.39 8.99 20.12
N GLY A 81 19.43 9.65 20.59
CA GLY A 81 20.40 9.05 21.48
C GLY A 81 21.67 8.55 20.79
N GLU A 82 21.70 8.48 19.47
CA GLU A 82 22.90 8.17 18.69
C GLU A 82 23.66 9.45 18.31
N GLU A 83 24.98 9.47 18.38
CA GLU A 83 25.84 10.65 18.13
C GLU A 83 25.54 11.39 16.82
N ARG A 84 25.11 10.65 15.77
CA ARG A 84 24.75 11.21 14.46
C ARG A 84 23.41 11.94 14.47
N PHE A 85 22.53 11.67 15.45
CA PHE A 85 21.12 12.08 15.42
C PHE A 85 20.67 12.87 16.66
N ASP A 86 21.42 12.76 17.77
CA ASP A 86 21.01 13.22 19.11
C ASP A 86 20.80 14.73 19.23
N ASN A 87 21.53 15.51 18.47
CA ASN A 87 21.42 16.97 18.52
C ASN A 87 20.21 17.51 17.72
N TYR A 88 19.52 16.71 16.91
CA TYR A 88 18.59 17.19 15.91
C TYR A 88 17.16 16.66 16.06
N ILE A 89 16.98 15.48 16.67
CA ILE A 89 15.67 14.84 16.78
C ILE A 89 15.40 14.45 18.24
N LYS A 90 14.65 15.31 18.93
CA LYS A 90 14.37 15.16 20.37
C LYS A 90 13.39 14.03 20.70
N ASN A 91 12.43 13.73 19.84
CA ASN A 91 11.33 12.81 20.13
C ASN A 91 11.27 11.56 19.24
N ASN A 92 12.25 11.37 18.39
CA ASN A 92 12.40 10.16 17.54
C ASN A 92 11.29 9.89 16.50
N THR A 93 10.20 10.66 16.46
CA THR A 93 9.12 10.45 15.50
C THR A 93 9.36 11.21 14.20
N ILE A 94 9.39 10.50 13.07
CA ILE A 94 9.57 11.09 11.74
C ILE A 94 8.23 11.04 11.00
N TYR A 95 7.54 12.18 10.91
CA TYR A 95 6.21 12.28 10.31
C TYR A 95 6.22 12.43 8.79
N ARG A 96 7.23 13.07 8.25
CA ARG A 96 7.30 13.39 6.81
C ARG A 96 8.74 13.38 6.34
N ILE A 97 8.93 12.84 5.12
CA ILE A 97 10.21 12.87 4.40
C ILE A 97 9.93 13.52 3.06
N VAL A 98 10.71 14.52 2.69
CA VAL A 98 10.66 15.19 1.37
C VAL A 98 12.07 15.46 0.87
N GLU A 99 12.24 15.61 -0.44
CA GLU A 99 13.52 15.81 -1.10
C GLU A 99 13.48 17.14 -1.89
N ASP A 100 14.60 17.87 -1.89
CA ASP A 100 14.77 19.06 -2.72
C ASP A 100 15.40 18.73 -4.08
N SER A 101 15.55 19.73 -4.96
CA SER A 101 16.18 19.58 -6.28
C SER A 101 17.69 19.27 -6.24
N ASN A 102 18.33 19.44 -5.10
CA ASN A 102 19.75 19.09 -4.86
C ASN A 102 19.89 17.72 -4.19
N HIS A 103 18.78 16.95 -4.11
CA HIS A 103 18.72 15.63 -3.48
C HIS A 103 18.99 15.61 -1.98
N ASN A 104 18.86 16.77 -1.31
CA ASN A 104 18.89 16.79 0.15
C ASN A 104 17.56 16.28 0.70
N ILE A 105 17.62 15.44 1.74
CA ILE A 105 16.45 14.84 2.37
C ILE A 105 16.05 15.66 3.60
N PHE A 106 14.82 16.17 3.61
CA PHE A 106 14.28 16.92 4.73
C PHE A 106 13.31 16.04 5.53
N LEU A 107 13.56 15.96 6.83
CA LEU A 107 12.84 15.14 7.79
C LEU A 107 12.07 16.03 8.75
N ARG A 108 10.74 15.93 8.76
CA ARG A 108 9.94 16.57 9.80
C ARG A 108 9.83 15.64 11.01
N ALA A 109 10.47 16.06 12.10
CA ALA A 109 10.44 15.37 13.39
C ALA A 109 9.71 16.26 14.41
N ASP A 110 8.48 15.89 14.81
CA ASP A 110 7.59 16.73 15.63
C ASP A 110 7.49 18.17 15.08
N ASN A 111 8.04 19.15 15.77
CA ASN A 111 8.08 20.56 15.37
C ASN A 111 9.42 20.98 14.75
N SER A 112 10.34 20.05 14.56
CA SER A 112 11.68 20.31 14.02
C SER A 112 11.78 19.87 12.57
N LEU A 113 12.60 20.53 11.79
CA LEU A 113 12.98 20.13 10.44
C LEU A 113 14.49 19.92 10.40
N VAL A 114 14.86 18.72 10.02
CA VAL A 114 16.25 18.28 9.87
C VAL A 114 16.52 18.01 8.41
N CYS A 115 17.64 18.47 7.90
CA CYS A 115 18.13 18.18 6.56
C CYS A 115 19.29 17.20 6.62
N TYR A 116 19.22 16.13 5.84
CA TYR A 116 20.36 15.30 5.51
C TYR A 116 20.93 15.75 4.17
N LYS A 117 22.14 16.23 4.19
CA LYS A 117 22.87 16.63 2.99
C LYS A 117 23.54 15.41 2.37
N LEU A 118 23.01 14.97 1.22
CA LEU A 118 23.47 13.75 0.54
C LEU A 118 24.96 13.81 0.17
N THR A 119 25.43 14.96 -0.32
CA THR A 119 26.82 15.16 -0.75
C THR A 119 27.82 15.20 0.41
N GLU A 120 27.37 15.54 1.61
CA GLU A 120 28.21 15.72 2.80
C GLU A 120 28.06 14.58 3.81
N ASP A 121 27.13 13.65 3.56
CA ASP A 121 26.74 12.54 4.46
C ASP A 121 26.52 13.00 5.91
N ARG A 122 25.81 14.12 6.07
CA ARG A 122 25.57 14.70 7.41
C ARG A 122 24.17 15.24 7.59
N PHE A 123 23.70 15.21 8.84
CA PHE A 123 22.46 15.86 9.25
C PHE A 123 22.73 17.29 9.76
N GLN A 124 21.79 18.19 9.48
CA GLN A 124 21.77 19.56 9.96
C GLN A 124 20.37 19.93 10.41
N CYS A 125 20.22 20.52 11.59
CA CYS A 125 18.95 21.10 12.00
C CYS A 125 18.71 22.41 11.24
N ILE A 126 17.62 22.48 10.53
CA ILE A 126 17.23 23.65 9.71
C ILE A 126 16.28 24.56 10.49
N ARG A 127 15.41 23.97 11.32
CA ARG A 127 14.44 24.72 12.13
C ARG A 127 13.95 23.89 13.31
N GLU A 128 13.87 24.50 14.49
CA GLU A 128 13.47 23.81 15.73
C GLU A 128 12.02 24.07 16.16
N ARG A 129 11.31 25.03 15.59
CA ARG A 129 9.96 25.44 16.05
C ARG A 129 9.07 25.94 14.92
N ASP A 130 7.77 26.02 15.21
CA ASP A 130 6.74 26.64 14.35
C ASP A 130 6.64 26.03 12.96
N ILE A 131 6.72 24.68 12.86
CA ILE A 131 6.48 23.96 11.63
C ILE A 131 5.17 23.22 11.70
N ASN A 132 4.17 23.71 11.00
CA ASN A 132 2.86 23.06 10.91
C ASN A 132 2.82 22.03 9.78
N ALA A 133 3.42 22.35 8.63
CA ALA A 133 3.50 21.49 7.46
C ALA A 133 4.84 21.69 6.73
N VAL A 134 5.27 20.67 6.00
CA VAL A 134 6.41 20.72 5.08
C VAL A 134 6.04 20.01 3.79
N ASN A 135 6.44 20.56 2.65
CA ASN A 135 6.34 19.89 1.36
C ASN A 135 7.47 20.33 0.42
N SER A 136 7.82 19.45 -0.53
CA SER A 136 8.66 19.77 -1.68
C SER A 136 7.75 20.09 -2.87
N ILE A 137 7.91 21.26 -3.45
CA ILE A 137 7.10 21.75 -4.57
C ILE A 137 8.05 22.27 -5.63
N GLY A 138 8.07 21.63 -6.79
CA GLY A 138 9.01 21.98 -7.86
C GLY A 138 10.49 21.85 -7.44
N GLY A 139 10.81 20.92 -6.53
CA GLY A 139 12.15 20.71 -5.99
C GLY A 139 12.60 21.75 -4.94
N LYS A 140 11.73 22.66 -4.53
CA LYS A 140 11.97 23.62 -3.44
C LYS A 140 11.22 23.21 -2.19
N ILE A 141 11.79 23.47 -1.03
CA ILE A 141 11.19 23.14 0.26
C ILE A 141 10.40 24.32 0.80
N TYR A 142 9.14 24.04 1.09
CA TYR A 142 8.22 24.99 1.70
C TYR A 142 7.71 24.49 3.05
N ILE A 143 7.55 25.41 4.00
CA ILE A 143 6.90 25.14 5.27
C ILE A 143 5.72 26.10 5.50
N ALA A 144 4.71 25.59 6.20
CA ALA A 144 3.73 26.45 6.81
C ALA A 144 4.13 26.77 8.25
N ALA A 145 4.31 28.03 8.55
CA ALA A 145 4.66 28.54 9.85
C ALA A 145 3.70 29.67 10.27
N LYS A 146 2.91 29.45 11.33
CA LYS A 146 1.86 30.38 11.78
C LYS A 146 0.86 30.68 10.65
N ASP A 147 0.89 31.90 10.12
CA ASP A 147 0.01 32.44 9.08
C ASP A 147 0.72 32.67 7.73
N SER A 148 1.84 32.00 7.53
CA SER A 148 2.68 32.25 6.35
C SER A 148 3.23 30.94 5.78
N ILE A 149 3.50 30.94 4.46
CA ILE A 149 4.34 29.97 3.79
C ILE A 149 5.74 30.58 3.65
N LEU A 150 6.75 29.82 4.04
CA LEU A 150 8.15 30.17 3.89
C LEU A 150 8.81 29.20 2.93
N GLU A 151 9.75 29.71 2.11
CA GLU A 151 10.59 28.94 1.20
C GLU A 151 12.01 28.81 1.76
N TRP A 152 12.58 27.62 1.66
CA TRP A 152 13.98 27.41 2.06
C TRP A 152 14.94 27.97 1.00
N ASN A 153 15.79 28.87 1.43
CA ASN A 153 16.90 29.39 0.63
C ASN A 153 18.20 28.73 1.09
N GLU A 154 18.66 27.75 0.33
CA GLU A 154 19.88 27.00 0.69
C GLU A 154 21.15 27.87 0.60
N GLY A 155 21.24 28.77 -0.39
CA GLY A 155 22.39 29.63 -0.60
C GLY A 155 22.68 30.54 0.60
N ASP A 156 21.62 31.06 1.21
CA ASP A 156 21.71 31.94 2.37
C ASP A 156 21.51 31.22 3.72
N ASN A 157 21.19 29.90 3.66
CA ASN A 157 20.86 29.07 4.81
C ASN A 157 19.78 29.70 5.73
N ARG A 158 18.69 30.20 5.09
CA ARG A 158 17.60 30.89 5.79
C ARG A 158 16.24 30.60 5.15
N TRP A 159 15.18 30.93 5.91
CA TRP A 159 13.81 30.92 5.42
C TRP A 159 13.42 32.28 4.89
N ASP A 160 13.06 32.35 3.63
CA ASP A 160 12.50 33.55 2.99
C ASP A 160 10.98 33.51 3.05
N PHE A 161 10.38 34.69 3.27
CA PHE A 161 8.93 34.83 3.21
C PHE A 161 8.46 34.63 1.77
N PHE A 162 7.54 33.70 1.59
CA PHE A 162 6.99 33.40 0.26
C PHE A 162 5.57 33.95 0.11
N LYS A 163 4.67 33.66 1.08
CA LYS A 163 3.24 33.96 0.95
C LYS A 163 2.56 34.09 2.31
N LYS A 164 1.65 35.04 2.43
CA LYS A 164 0.77 35.17 3.60
C LYS A 164 -0.49 34.31 3.43
N ILE A 165 -0.94 33.74 4.53
CA ILE A 165 -2.15 32.93 4.60
C ILE A 165 -3.20 33.72 5.38
N GLU A 166 -4.18 34.29 4.65
CA GLU A 166 -5.27 35.06 5.28
C GLU A 166 -6.53 34.21 5.38
N ILE A 167 -6.51 33.24 6.29
CA ILE A 167 -7.67 32.42 6.66
C ILE A 167 -7.98 32.60 8.14
N SER A 168 -9.25 32.86 8.44
CA SER A 168 -9.71 33.11 9.81
C SER A 168 -9.82 31.89 10.69
N SER A 169 -9.44 30.67 10.22
CA SER A 169 -9.83 29.47 10.91
C SER A 169 -8.92 28.26 10.74
N GLY A 170 -8.40 27.77 11.86
CA GLY A 170 -7.82 26.44 12.03
C GLY A 170 -6.29 26.39 11.92
N ARG A 171 -5.72 25.37 12.57
CA ARG A 171 -4.29 25.07 12.45
C ARG A 171 -4.03 24.44 11.08
N ILE A 172 -3.04 24.93 10.35
CA ILE A 172 -2.59 24.36 9.08
C ILE A 172 -1.95 23.00 9.36
N SER A 173 -2.35 21.99 8.61
CA SER A 173 -1.81 20.62 8.69
C SER A 173 -1.05 20.21 7.42
N SER A 174 -1.39 20.81 6.27
CA SER A 174 -0.72 20.51 4.99
C SER A 174 -0.71 21.72 4.07
N ILE A 175 0.30 21.81 3.24
CA ILE A 175 0.39 22.72 2.09
C ILE A 175 0.62 21.89 0.83
N PHE A 176 0.00 22.30 -0.26
CA PHE A 176 0.08 21.60 -1.52
C PHE A 176 0.02 22.62 -2.67
N CYS A 177 0.75 22.33 -3.75
CA CYS A 177 0.67 23.10 -5.00
C CYS A 177 0.56 22.11 -6.14
N ASN A 178 -0.44 22.30 -7.01
CA ASN A 178 -0.61 21.45 -8.17
C ASN A 178 0.34 21.86 -9.32
N ARG A 179 0.36 21.06 -10.39
CA ARG A 179 1.20 21.33 -11.57
C ARG A 179 0.84 22.63 -12.31
N SER A 180 -0.38 23.13 -12.11
CA SER A 180 -0.82 24.44 -12.62
C SER A 180 -0.41 25.61 -11.73
N SER A 181 0.43 25.38 -10.72
CA SER A 181 0.88 26.37 -9.73
C SER A 181 -0.23 26.97 -8.87
N GLU A 182 -1.31 26.24 -8.68
CA GLU A 182 -2.39 26.61 -7.77
C GLU A 182 -2.09 26.08 -6.36
N TRP A 183 -2.22 26.96 -5.36
CA TRP A 183 -1.89 26.64 -3.97
C TRP A 183 -3.12 26.23 -3.18
N TYR A 184 -2.93 25.20 -2.36
CA TYR A 184 -3.93 24.65 -1.46
C TYR A 184 -3.37 24.55 -0.05
N ILE A 185 -4.24 24.79 0.93
CA ILE A 185 -3.92 24.66 2.35
C ILE A 185 -4.98 23.80 3.00
N VAL A 186 -4.54 22.82 3.75
CA VAL A 186 -5.41 22.03 4.62
C VAL A 186 -5.31 22.56 6.04
N THR A 187 -6.45 22.75 6.66
CA THR A 187 -6.57 23.13 8.05
C THR A 187 -7.41 22.14 8.84
N SER A 188 -7.49 22.32 10.16
CA SER A 188 -8.39 21.51 10.99
C SER A 188 -9.88 21.68 10.66
N LYS A 189 -10.26 22.61 9.78
CA LYS A 189 -11.65 22.86 9.38
C LYS A 189 -11.95 22.49 7.94
N GLY A 190 -10.96 22.44 7.05
CA GLY A 190 -11.19 22.12 5.66
C GLY A 190 -10.01 22.44 4.77
N CYS A 191 -10.25 22.33 3.45
CA CYS A 191 -9.30 22.66 2.40
C CYS A 191 -9.63 24.01 1.77
N TYR A 192 -8.61 24.85 1.63
CA TYR A 192 -8.69 26.17 1.03
C TYR A 192 -7.77 26.23 -0.19
N LYS A 193 -8.26 26.84 -1.27
CA LYS A 193 -7.50 27.15 -2.48
C LYS A 193 -7.24 28.63 -2.57
N GLU A 194 -6.05 29.00 -3.02
CA GLU A 194 -5.72 30.39 -3.34
C GLU A 194 -6.22 30.77 -4.74
N TYR A 195 -6.87 31.92 -4.81
CA TYR A 195 -7.29 32.54 -6.06
C TYR A 195 -6.49 33.81 -6.33
N LYS A 196 -6.78 34.45 -7.46
CA LYS A 196 -6.14 35.72 -7.86
C LYS A 196 -6.20 36.73 -6.71
N ASN A 197 -5.13 37.51 -6.54
CA ASN A 197 -4.93 38.51 -5.49
C ASN A 197 -4.69 37.97 -4.07
N GLY A 198 -4.28 36.70 -3.92
CA GLY A 198 -3.98 36.11 -2.60
C GLY A 198 -5.21 35.76 -1.77
N LEU A 199 -6.40 35.77 -2.37
CA LEU A 199 -7.63 35.41 -1.68
C LEU A 199 -7.77 33.88 -1.52
N TRP A 200 -7.88 33.41 -0.28
CA TRP A 200 -8.12 32.01 0.03
C TRP A 200 -9.63 31.73 0.16
N LYS A 201 -10.12 30.72 -0.58
CA LYS A 201 -11.53 30.26 -0.47
C LYS A 201 -11.59 28.80 -0.06
N CYS A 202 -12.53 28.48 0.80
CA CYS A 202 -12.83 27.09 1.18
C CYS A 202 -13.45 26.37 -0.02
N ILE A 203 -12.85 25.23 -0.39
CA ILE A 203 -13.35 24.35 -1.46
C ILE A 203 -13.94 23.06 -0.90
N LEU A 204 -13.54 22.65 0.32
CA LEU A 204 -14.10 21.52 1.03
C LEU A 204 -14.11 21.81 2.53
N ASP A 205 -15.30 21.99 3.09
CA ASP A 205 -15.53 22.28 4.52
C ASP A 205 -15.76 20.99 5.31
N ILE A 206 -14.67 20.23 5.46
CA ILE A 206 -14.65 18.96 6.18
C ILE A 206 -13.39 18.91 7.06
N PRO A 207 -13.51 18.57 8.34
CA PRO A 207 -12.34 18.38 9.20
C PRO A 207 -11.56 17.11 8.80
N SER A 208 -10.31 17.06 9.24
CA SER A 208 -9.47 15.85 9.12
C SER A 208 -9.19 15.38 7.69
N ILE A 209 -8.90 16.32 6.81
CA ILE A 209 -8.27 16.01 5.51
C ILE A 209 -6.80 15.65 5.79
N GLU A 210 -6.39 14.46 5.37
CA GLU A 210 -5.04 13.93 5.64
C GLU A 210 -4.06 14.24 4.51
N MET A 211 -4.52 14.14 3.25
CA MET A 211 -3.67 14.28 2.09
C MET A 211 -4.41 14.87 0.89
N LEU A 212 -3.71 15.72 0.14
CA LEU A 212 -4.06 16.09 -1.23
C LEU A 212 -3.11 15.37 -2.18
N TYR A 213 -3.66 14.89 -3.28
CA TYR A 213 -2.91 14.23 -4.34
C TYR A 213 -3.42 14.70 -5.72
N GLU A 214 -2.52 15.04 -6.63
CA GLU A 214 -2.85 15.35 -8.02
C GLU A 214 -2.56 14.14 -8.90
N SER A 215 -3.59 13.57 -9.52
CA SER A 215 -3.44 12.46 -10.46
C SER A 215 -2.90 12.95 -11.82
N LYS A 216 -2.47 12.01 -12.67
CA LYS A 216 -1.88 12.33 -13.98
C LYS A 216 -2.82 13.12 -14.90
N ASP A 217 -4.12 12.94 -14.74
CA ASP A 217 -5.17 13.67 -15.48
C ASP A 217 -5.43 15.09 -14.95
N GLY A 218 -4.77 15.51 -13.86
CA GLY A 218 -4.92 16.82 -13.23
C GLY A 218 -6.00 16.91 -12.16
N SER A 219 -6.77 15.85 -11.92
CA SER A 219 -7.74 15.83 -10.84
C SER A 219 -7.06 15.89 -9.47
N ILE A 220 -7.66 16.65 -8.55
CA ILE A 220 -7.20 16.75 -7.16
C ILE A 220 -8.00 15.76 -6.29
N TRP A 221 -7.30 14.86 -5.65
CA TRP A 221 -7.86 13.88 -4.74
C TRP A 221 -7.62 14.30 -3.30
N MET A 222 -8.68 14.27 -2.46
CA MET A 222 -8.63 14.65 -1.06
C MET A 222 -9.00 13.46 -0.18
N ALA A 223 -8.00 12.91 0.50
CA ALA A 223 -8.17 11.81 1.45
C ALA A 223 -8.62 12.34 2.81
N THR A 224 -9.65 11.72 3.41
CA THR A 224 -10.23 12.14 4.68
C THR A 224 -10.30 11.00 5.70
N ARG A 225 -10.22 11.30 6.99
CA ARG A 225 -10.27 10.26 8.05
C ARG A 225 -11.63 9.61 8.25
N SER A 226 -12.71 10.23 7.83
CA SER A 226 -14.05 9.70 8.15
C SER A 226 -15.04 9.76 7.01
N ASN A 227 -14.68 10.44 5.93
CA ASN A 227 -15.58 10.72 4.82
C ASN A 227 -15.14 10.11 3.49
N GLY A 228 -14.15 9.18 3.50
CA GLY A 228 -13.67 8.55 2.28
C GLY A 228 -12.75 9.44 1.45
N LEU A 229 -12.85 9.32 0.13
CA LEU A 229 -11.99 9.97 -0.85
C LEU A 229 -12.82 10.84 -1.81
N TYR A 230 -12.48 12.11 -1.90
CA TYR A 230 -13.11 13.06 -2.82
C TYR A 230 -12.23 13.32 -4.03
N GLN A 231 -12.84 13.45 -5.21
CA GLN A 231 -12.20 13.88 -6.45
C GLN A 231 -12.73 15.24 -6.87
N PHE A 232 -11.83 16.16 -7.14
CA PHE A 232 -12.14 17.50 -7.64
C PHE A 232 -11.55 17.69 -9.03
N ASP A 233 -12.35 18.24 -9.92
CA ASP A 233 -11.94 18.78 -11.22
C ASP A 233 -12.40 20.23 -11.30
N ASN A 234 -11.47 21.18 -11.58
CA ASN A 234 -11.74 22.60 -11.64
C ASN A 234 -12.59 23.12 -10.46
N ASP A 235 -12.22 22.75 -9.22
CA ASP A 235 -12.88 23.12 -7.96
C ASP A 235 -14.30 22.53 -7.75
N ILE A 236 -14.74 21.66 -8.65
CA ILE A 236 -16.01 20.95 -8.55
C ILE A 236 -15.76 19.53 -8.05
N CYS A 237 -16.46 19.11 -7.00
CA CYS A 237 -16.45 17.72 -6.56
C CYS A 237 -17.19 16.87 -7.61
N VAL A 238 -16.42 16.07 -8.37
CA VAL A 238 -16.95 15.23 -9.46
C VAL A 238 -17.18 13.78 -9.01
N ASN A 239 -16.51 13.34 -7.95
CA ASN A 239 -16.65 11.98 -7.42
C ASN A 239 -16.42 11.95 -5.92
N HIS A 240 -17.11 11.02 -5.23
CA HIS A 240 -16.96 10.77 -3.82
C HIS A 240 -17.01 9.26 -3.54
N ILE A 241 -15.87 8.68 -3.21
CA ILE A 241 -15.71 7.24 -3.01
C ILE A 241 -15.71 6.93 -1.52
N VAL A 242 -16.61 6.06 -1.10
CA VAL A 242 -16.83 5.71 0.29
C VAL A 242 -16.84 4.20 0.52
N ASN A 243 -16.70 3.80 1.78
CA ASN A 243 -17.00 2.44 2.20
C ASN A 243 -18.52 2.22 2.24
N ASN A 244 -19.01 1.25 1.47
CA ASN A 244 -20.38 0.77 1.50
C ASN A 244 -20.38 -0.71 1.93
N PRO A 245 -20.64 -1.01 3.21
CA PRO A 245 -20.59 -2.38 3.71
C PRO A 245 -21.50 -3.31 2.90
N GLY A 246 -20.97 -4.49 2.52
CA GLY A 246 -21.70 -5.48 1.73
C GLY A 246 -21.68 -5.29 0.21
N THR A 247 -21.01 -4.25 -0.30
CA THR A 247 -20.77 -4.07 -1.73
C THR A 247 -19.32 -4.41 -2.08
N ALA A 248 -19.14 -5.16 -3.16
CA ALA A 248 -17.81 -5.59 -3.60
C ALA A 248 -16.94 -4.45 -4.14
N ASN A 249 -17.57 -3.41 -4.70
CA ASN A 249 -16.90 -2.27 -5.33
C ASN A 249 -16.91 -1.06 -4.38
N SER A 250 -16.19 -1.15 -3.27
CA SER A 250 -16.22 -0.16 -2.22
C SER A 250 -14.87 -0.08 -1.49
N LEU A 251 -14.58 1.04 -0.84
CA LEU A 251 -13.37 1.16 -0.01
C LEU A 251 -13.42 0.20 1.20
N CYS A 252 -12.26 -0.24 1.67
CA CYS A 252 -12.16 -1.00 2.92
C CYS A 252 -12.64 -0.17 4.13
N SER A 253 -12.40 1.14 4.12
CA SER A 253 -12.76 2.06 5.22
C SER A 253 -12.89 3.49 4.71
N ASN A 254 -13.73 4.31 5.38
CA ASN A 254 -13.82 5.74 5.16
C ASN A 254 -12.65 6.54 5.78
N ASP A 255 -11.83 5.91 6.63
CA ASP A 255 -10.58 6.50 7.14
C ASP A 255 -9.48 6.32 6.07
N VAL A 256 -9.47 7.24 5.09
CA VAL A 256 -8.48 7.28 4.00
C VAL A 256 -7.33 8.20 4.41
N ARG A 257 -6.09 7.72 4.33
CA ARG A 257 -4.91 8.42 4.84
C ARG A 257 -3.91 8.81 3.78
N VAL A 258 -3.77 8.00 2.75
CA VAL A 258 -2.74 8.18 1.74
C VAL A 258 -3.22 7.67 0.39
N VAL A 259 -2.81 8.37 -0.67
CA VAL A 259 -3.12 8.03 -2.07
C VAL A 259 -1.86 8.17 -2.90
N THR A 260 -1.65 7.25 -3.84
CA THR A 260 -0.64 7.36 -4.90
C THR A 260 -1.17 6.73 -6.19
N GLU A 261 -0.63 7.13 -7.34
CA GLU A 261 -1.06 6.62 -8.65
C GLU A 261 0.06 5.78 -9.29
N ASP A 262 -0.29 4.59 -9.79
CA ASP A 262 0.66 3.74 -10.52
C ASP A 262 0.88 4.21 -11.97
N GLN A 263 1.82 3.54 -12.67
CA GLN A 263 2.13 3.88 -14.06
C GLN A 263 0.95 3.60 -15.00
N SER A 264 0.09 2.67 -14.65
CA SER A 264 -1.12 2.29 -15.41
C SER A 264 -2.33 3.20 -15.16
N GLY A 265 -2.19 4.23 -14.31
CA GLY A 265 -3.26 5.19 -14.00
C GLY A 265 -4.28 4.67 -12.99
N ASN A 266 -3.91 3.71 -12.14
CA ASN A 266 -4.76 3.30 -11.02
C ASN A 266 -4.33 4.02 -9.75
N LEU A 267 -5.29 4.42 -8.92
CA LEU A 267 -5.00 4.93 -7.59
C LEU A 267 -4.87 3.80 -6.57
N TRP A 268 -3.80 3.83 -5.83
CA TRP A 268 -3.60 3.02 -4.65
C TRP A 268 -3.97 3.84 -3.42
N ILE A 269 -4.94 3.36 -2.65
CA ILE A 269 -5.59 4.09 -1.57
C ILE A 269 -5.36 3.33 -0.27
N GLY A 270 -4.55 3.92 0.61
CA GLY A 270 -4.29 3.39 1.94
C GLY A 270 -5.35 3.84 2.94
N THR A 271 -6.02 2.88 3.56
CA THR A 271 -7.05 3.13 4.56
C THR A 271 -6.68 2.53 5.92
N ARG A 272 -7.50 2.78 6.93
CA ARG A 272 -7.34 2.14 8.24
C ARG A 272 -7.52 0.61 8.20
N GLU A 273 -8.30 0.08 7.26
CA GLU A 273 -8.73 -1.32 7.26
C GLU A 273 -8.33 -2.08 6.00
N GLY A 274 -7.47 -1.52 5.17
CA GLY A 274 -6.92 -2.18 3.99
C GLY A 274 -6.35 -1.24 2.96
N LEU A 275 -5.75 -1.84 1.94
CA LEU A 275 -5.30 -1.20 0.72
C LEU A 275 -6.37 -1.38 -0.35
N ASN A 276 -6.69 -0.32 -1.08
CA ASN A 276 -7.57 -0.40 -2.24
C ASN A 276 -6.82 0.03 -3.49
N LYS A 277 -7.10 -0.63 -4.61
CA LYS A 277 -6.73 -0.21 -5.95
C LYS A 277 -7.98 0.26 -6.67
N TYR A 278 -8.01 1.51 -7.06
CA TYR A 278 -9.11 2.13 -7.81
C TYR A 278 -8.69 2.41 -9.24
N SER A 279 -9.37 1.84 -10.20
CA SER A 279 -9.17 2.14 -11.62
C SER A 279 -9.94 3.39 -12.00
N ILE A 280 -9.23 4.49 -12.29
CA ILE A 280 -9.85 5.76 -12.69
C ILE A 280 -10.69 5.57 -13.96
N SER A 281 -10.23 4.76 -14.90
CA SER A 281 -10.89 4.56 -16.19
C SER A 281 -12.19 3.77 -16.12
N THR A 282 -12.30 2.80 -15.18
CA THR A 282 -13.47 1.91 -15.07
C THR A 282 -14.32 2.15 -13.84
N GLY A 283 -13.80 2.86 -12.83
CA GLY A 283 -14.45 3.04 -11.54
C GLY A 283 -14.41 1.79 -10.64
N ASN A 284 -13.69 0.75 -11.03
CA ASN A 284 -13.60 -0.49 -10.24
C ASN A 284 -12.65 -0.35 -9.07
N ILE A 285 -13.01 -0.96 -7.93
CA ILE A 285 -12.22 -1.02 -6.72
C ILE A 285 -11.87 -2.48 -6.40
N GLU A 286 -10.58 -2.76 -6.27
CA GLU A 286 -10.06 -4.00 -5.73
C GLU A 286 -9.54 -3.73 -4.31
N SER A 287 -9.79 -4.66 -3.38
CA SER A 287 -9.47 -4.48 -1.96
C SER A 287 -8.51 -5.55 -1.46
N TYR A 288 -7.50 -5.12 -0.69
CA TYR A 288 -6.45 -5.98 -0.12
C TYR A 288 -6.42 -5.75 1.39
N ALA A 289 -6.78 -6.76 2.16
CA ALA A 289 -6.70 -6.74 3.61
C ALA A 289 -5.55 -7.65 4.10
N SER A 290 -5.14 -7.47 5.34
CA SER A 290 -4.19 -8.40 5.96
C SER A 290 -4.87 -9.74 6.23
N GLY A 291 -4.31 -10.84 5.72
CA GLY A 291 -4.88 -12.19 5.87
C GLY A 291 -4.16 -13.06 6.90
N GLY A 292 -2.99 -12.64 7.37
CA GLY A 292 -2.18 -13.42 8.33
C GLY A 292 -1.40 -14.58 7.72
N PHE A 293 -1.49 -14.80 6.42
CA PHE A 293 -0.75 -15.83 5.69
C PHE A 293 0.61 -15.31 5.15
N SER A 294 1.46 -16.24 4.75
CA SER A 294 2.72 -15.88 4.08
C SER A 294 2.41 -15.24 2.73
N GLY A 295 2.94 -14.04 2.50
CA GLY A 295 2.70 -13.27 1.29
C GLY A 295 1.56 -12.27 1.37
N ASP A 296 0.79 -12.24 2.47
CA ASP A 296 -0.18 -11.17 2.72
C ASP A 296 0.49 -9.95 3.39
N MET A 297 -0.17 -8.79 3.32
CA MET A 297 0.24 -7.65 4.15
C MET A 297 0.14 -8.02 5.63
N LYS A 298 1.11 -7.55 6.43
CA LYS A 298 1.16 -7.88 7.87
C LYS A 298 0.16 -7.10 8.71
N HIS A 299 -0.34 -5.99 8.22
CA HIS A 299 -1.32 -5.18 8.95
C HIS A 299 -2.19 -4.37 7.99
N SER A 300 -3.48 -4.24 8.29
CA SER A 300 -4.44 -3.55 7.42
C SER A 300 -4.39 -2.02 7.54
N SER A 301 -3.92 -1.47 8.67
CA SER A 301 -3.92 -0.02 8.88
C SER A 301 -2.72 0.64 8.20
N ILE A 302 -2.98 1.32 7.08
CA ILE A 302 -1.96 1.88 6.19
C ILE A 302 -1.77 3.38 6.50
N PHE A 303 -0.51 3.80 6.63
CA PHE A 303 -0.13 5.20 6.89
C PHE A 303 0.68 5.83 5.78
N ALA A 304 1.43 5.03 5.03
CA ALA A 304 2.27 5.52 3.96
C ALA A 304 2.19 4.61 2.73
N LEU A 305 2.18 5.22 1.56
CA LEU A 305 2.34 4.57 0.26
C LEU A 305 3.42 5.30 -0.51
N TYR A 306 4.26 4.55 -1.18
CA TYR A 306 5.27 5.09 -2.07
C TYR A 306 5.45 4.17 -3.28
N LEU A 307 5.43 4.75 -4.47
CA LEU A 307 5.76 4.05 -5.70
C LEU A 307 7.22 4.34 -6.04
N ASP A 308 8.07 3.32 -6.05
CA ASP A 308 9.47 3.48 -6.37
C ASP A 308 9.71 3.71 -7.88
N LYS A 309 10.96 4.04 -8.24
CA LYS A 309 11.36 4.33 -9.63
C LYS A 309 11.21 3.10 -10.53
N GLU A 310 11.20 1.90 -9.99
CA GLU A 310 11.05 0.61 -10.67
C GLU A 310 9.57 0.14 -10.77
N GLY A 311 8.63 0.90 -10.22
CA GLY A 311 7.20 0.56 -10.21
C GLY A 311 6.78 -0.35 -9.06
N GLY A 312 7.64 -0.57 -8.07
CA GLY A 312 7.31 -1.28 -6.83
C GLY A 312 6.48 -0.41 -5.89
N LEU A 313 5.38 -0.95 -5.37
CA LEU A 313 4.56 -0.28 -4.36
C LEU A 313 5.01 -0.66 -2.96
N TRP A 314 5.43 0.34 -2.19
CA TRP A 314 5.83 0.23 -0.79
C TRP A 314 4.69 0.69 0.10
N VAL A 315 4.24 -0.20 0.99
CA VAL A 315 3.08 0.00 1.85
C VAL A 315 3.55 0.03 3.30
N GLY A 316 3.55 1.21 3.90
CA GLY A 316 3.88 1.42 5.31
C GLY A 316 2.64 1.26 6.20
N THR A 317 2.73 0.39 7.20
CA THR A 317 1.61 0.06 8.07
C THR A 317 1.85 0.50 9.52
N TYR A 318 0.79 0.46 10.34
CA TYR A 318 0.84 0.91 11.74
C TYR A 318 1.68 -0.02 12.63
N TYR A 319 1.59 -1.33 12.47
CA TYR A 319 2.35 -2.30 13.29
C TYR A 319 2.97 -3.45 12.49
N GLY A 320 2.80 -3.48 11.18
CA GLY A 320 3.27 -4.57 10.33
C GLY A 320 4.59 -4.31 9.63
N GLY A 321 5.21 -3.15 9.84
CA GLY A 321 6.39 -2.74 9.09
C GLY A 321 6.03 -2.27 7.69
N VAL A 322 6.87 -2.62 6.73
CA VAL A 322 6.70 -2.32 5.30
C VAL A 322 6.35 -3.57 4.53
N SER A 323 5.34 -3.49 3.68
CA SER A 323 4.99 -4.53 2.71
C SER A 323 5.26 -4.01 1.30
N VAL A 324 5.96 -4.78 0.48
CA VAL A 324 6.37 -4.36 -0.87
C VAL A 324 5.88 -5.36 -1.90
N PHE A 325 5.31 -4.86 -2.99
CA PHE A 325 5.05 -5.67 -4.18
C PHE A 325 5.16 -4.83 -5.46
N SER A 326 5.40 -5.49 -6.58
CA SER A 326 5.39 -4.83 -7.89
C SER A 326 4.06 -5.10 -8.59
N PRO A 327 3.17 -4.08 -8.73
CA PRO A 327 1.89 -4.24 -9.41
C PRO A 327 2.02 -4.50 -10.91
N GLU A 328 3.15 -4.14 -11.51
CA GLU A 328 3.39 -4.22 -12.95
C GLU A 328 4.35 -5.35 -13.36
N SER A 329 5.18 -5.86 -12.44
CA SER A 329 6.13 -6.94 -12.70
C SER A 329 5.43 -8.31 -12.65
N ARG A 330 4.98 -8.80 -13.81
CA ARG A 330 4.42 -10.15 -13.99
C ARG A 330 5.42 -11.17 -14.50
N ILE A 331 6.73 -10.89 -14.40
CA ILE A 331 7.77 -11.79 -14.90
C ILE A 331 7.79 -13.11 -14.11
N PHE A 332 7.54 -13.03 -12.79
CA PHE A 332 7.42 -14.21 -11.95
C PHE A 332 6.15 -14.12 -11.11
N LYS A 333 5.29 -15.15 -11.21
CA LYS A 333 4.16 -15.32 -10.32
C LYS A 333 4.55 -16.23 -9.18
N TYR A 334 4.39 -15.75 -7.96
CA TYR A 334 4.69 -16.53 -6.76
C TYR A 334 3.42 -17.21 -6.24
N TYR A 335 3.52 -18.52 -6.00
CA TYR A 335 2.47 -19.30 -5.35
C TYR A 335 2.96 -19.74 -3.97
N PRO A 336 2.52 -19.08 -2.90
CA PRO A 336 2.90 -19.46 -1.53
C PRO A 336 2.34 -20.84 -1.18
N ALA A 337 2.88 -21.47 -0.13
CA ALA A 337 2.33 -22.71 0.39
C ALA A 337 1.32 -22.43 1.50
N ASN A 338 0.06 -22.83 1.28
CA ASN A 338 -1.00 -22.82 2.28
C ASN A 338 -2.07 -23.86 1.93
N LYS A 339 -2.18 -24.90 2.76
CA LYS A 339 -3.11 -26.01 2.53
C LYS A 339 -4.61 -25.65 2.64
N GLU A 340 -4.94 -24.50 3.24
CA GLU A 340 -6.32 -24.06 3.46
C GLU A 340 -6.84 -23.17 2.32
N ARG A 341 -5.95 -22.73 1.43
CA ARG A 341 -6.28 -21.86 0.30
C ARG A 341 -6.25 -22.65 -1.01
N SER A 342 -7.19 -22.33 -1.90
CA SER A 342 -7.26 -22.92 -3.25
C SER A 342 -6.49 -22.15 -4.33
N ASP A 343 -5.81 -21.06 -3.98
CA ASP A 343 -4.98 -20.25 -4.88
C ASP A 343 -3.48 -20.40 -4.63
N CYS A 344 -3.09 -21.41 -3.86
CA CYS A 344 -1.71 -21.67 -3.45
C CYS A 344 -1.35 -23.16 -3.50
N LEU A 345 -0.05 -23.46 -3.39
CA LEU A 345 0.45 -24.79 -3.10
C LEU A 345 0.07 -25.22 -1.67
N ASN A 346 -0.05 -26.52 -1.42
CA ASN A 346 -0.28 -27.04 -0.08
C ASN A 346 1.01 -27.22 0.74
N PHE A 347 2.19 -27.22 0.06
CA PHE A 347 3.48 -27.45 0.71
C PHE A 347 4.61 -26.71 -0.03
N PRO A 348 5.63 -26.15 0.69
CA PRO A 348 6.61 -25.23 0.09
C PRO A 348 7.72 -25.88 -0.74
N PHE A 349 7.99 -27.19 -0.57
CA PHE A 349 9.07 -27.85 -1.28
C PHE A 349 8.57 -28.55 -2.54
N VAL A 350 8.73 -27.88 -3.70
CA VAL A 350 8.36 -28.41 -5.01
C VAL A 350 9.48 -29.33 -5.51
N SER A 351 9.14 -30.56 -5.87
CA SER A 351 10.07 -31.57 -6.37
C SER A 351 9.94 -31.85 -7.86
N GLY A 352 8.83 -31.48 -8.49
CA GLY A 352 8.63 -31.63 -9.93
C GLY A 352 7.37 -30.96 -10.43
N ILE A 353 7.40 -30.52 -11.70
CA ILE A 353 6.27 -29.88 -12.38
C ILE A 353 6.14 -30.45 -13.77
N VAL A 354 4.93 -30.81 -14.17
CA VAL A 354 4.60 -31.19 -15.55
C VAL A 354 3.33 -30.52 -16.01
N LYS A 355 3.22 -30.32 -17.31
CA LYS A 355 2.04 -29.78 -17.96
C LYS A 355 1.29 -30.89 -18.70
N ASP A 356 -0.01 -31.01 -18.50
CA ASP A 356 -0.85 -31.97 -19.21
C ASP A 356 -1.32 -31.42 -20.59
N LYS A 357 -2.11 -32.20 -21.32
CA LYS A 357 -2.61 -31.84 -22.66
C LYS A 357 -3.60 -30.66 -22.67
N ARG A 358 -4.10 -30.24 -21.50
CA ARG A 358 -5.00 -29.09 -21.34
C ARG A 358 -4.25 -27.85 -20.93
N ASP A 359 -2.91 -27.91 -20.87
CA ASP A 359 -2.01 -26.89 -20.35
C ASP A 359 -2.12 -26.68 -18.81
N ASP A 360 -2.85 -27.54 -18.10
CA ASP A 360 -2.94 -27.51 -16.65
C ASP A 360 -1.65 -28.04 -16.03
N LEU A 361 -1.28 -27.53 -14.86
CA LEU A 361 -0.05 -27.92 -14.18
C LEU A 361 -0.30 -28.97 -13.10
N TRP A 362 0.57 -29.96 -13.07
CA TRP A 362 0.68 -30.95 -12.02
C TRP A 362 2.00 -30.80 -11.30
N ILE A 363 1.94 -30.55 -9.99
CA ILE A 363 3.08 -30.13 -9.17
C ILE A 363 3.23 -31.08 -8.01
N CYS A 364 4.34 -31.82 -7.99
CA CYS A 364 4.72 -32.66 -6.87
C CYS A 364 5.38 -31.83 -5.77
N THR A 365 5.07 -32.19 -4.51
CA THR A 365 5.71 -31.59 -3.35
C THR A 365 6.29 -32.67 -2.43
N ASP A 366 7.38 -32.35 -1.75
CA ASP A 366 8.04 -33.24 -0.80
C ASP A 366 7.44 -33.08 0.59
N GLY A 367 6.26 -33.66 0.81
CA GLY A 367 5.51 -33.62 2.07
C GLY A 367 4.04 -33.19 1.96
N GLY A 368 3.60 -32.66 0.83
CA GLY A 368 2.20 -32.25 0.62
C GLY A 368 1.46 -33.06 -0.44
N GLY A 369 2.12 -34.06 -1.05
CA GLY A 369 1.53 -34.85 -2.13
C GLY A 369 1.57 -34.13 -3.48
N LEU A 370 0.42 -34.14 -4.19
CA LEU A 370 0.29 -33.63 -5.54
C LEU A 370 -0.67 -32.43 -5.57
N ASN A 371 -0.27 -31.38 -6.27
CA ASN A 371 -1.11 -30.21 -6.52
C ASN A 371 -1.45 -30.16 -8.02
N TYR A 372 -2.72 -30.04 -8.34
CA TYR A 372 -3.23 -29.75 -9.67
C TYR A 372 -3.61 -28.28 -9.73
N MET A 373 -3.13 -27.54 -10.74
CA MET A 373 -3.50 -26.16 -10.98
C MET A 373 -4.13 -26.02 -12.36
N ASN A 374 -5.35 -25.51 -12.41
CA ASN A 374 -5.99 -25.16 -13.67
C ASN A 374 -5.38 -23.88 -14.25
N HIS A 375 -4.83 -23.93 -15.47
CA HIS A 375 -4.09 -22.81 -16.06
C HIS A 375 -4.92 -21.56 -16.37
N LYS A 376 -6.26 -21.70 -16.53
CA LYS A 376 -7.17 -20.58 -16.84
C LYS A 376 -7.66 -19.86 -15.59
N THR A 377 -8.01 -20.64 -14.56
CA THR A 377 -8.58 -20.11 -13.31
C THR A 377 -7.55 -19.94 -12.22
N GLU A 378 -6.35 -20.57 -12.40
CA GLU A 378 -5.28 -20.64 -11.41
C GLU A 378 -5.69 -21.20 -10.04
N ILE A 379 -6.78 -21.95 -10.03
CA ILE A 379 -7.27 -22.63 -8.82
C ILE A 379 -6.51 -23.93 -8.66
N PHE A 380 -6.01 -24.14 -7.43
CA PHE A 380 -5.34 -25.36 -7.02
C PHE A 380 -6.32 -26.36 -6.43
N ARG A 381 -6.08 -27.63 -6.71
CA ARG A 381 -6.67 -28.76 -6.02
C ARG A 381 -5.53 -29.58 -5.39
N HIS A 382 -5.58 -29.75 -4.10
CA HIS A 382 -4.59 -30.49 -3.33
C HIS A 382 -5.00 -31.96 -3.25
N LEU A 383 -4.06 -32.85 -3.50
CA LEU A 383 -4.25 -34.30 -3.46
C LEU A 383 -3.21 -34.89 -2.50
N SER A 384 -3.68 -35.55 -1.43
CA SER A 384 -2.83 -36.13 -0.38
C SER A 384 -3.22 -37.58 -0.09
N THR A 385 -2.43 -38.26 0.73
CA THR A 385 -2.74 -39.63 1.20
C THR A 385 -4.06 -39.70 1.96
N LYS A 386 -4.53 -38.61 2.53
CA LYS A 386 -5.74 -38.55 3.37
C LYS A 386 -7.04 -38.54 2.57
N ASP A 387 -7.03 -37.96 1.38
CA ASP A 387 -8.26 -37.58 0.65
C ASP A 387 -8.29 -38.03 -0.81
N SER A 388 -7.18 -38.50 -1.38
CA SER A 388 -7.10 -38.77 -2.83
C SER A 388 -6.60 -40.16 -3.18
N GLY A 389 -6.30 -41.01 -2.21
CA GLY A 389 -5.77 -42.35 -2.43
C GLY A 389 -4.31 -42.39 -2.93
N LEU A 390 -3.59 -41.28 -2.78
CA LEU A 390 -2.13 -41.27 -3.00
C LEU A 390 -1.43 -42.21 -2.01
N VAL A 391 -0.38 -42.88 -2.46
CA VAL A 391 0.36 -43.84 -1.64
C VAL A 391 1.33 -43.16 -0.66
N ALA A 392 1.78 -41.92 -1.01
CA ALA A 392 2.67 -41.13 -0.16
C ALA A 392 2.50 -39.64 -0.48
N ASP A 393 2.78 -38.77 0.51
CA ASP A 393 2.81 -37.32 0.36
C ASP A 393 4.21 -36.80 -0.02
N ASN A 394 5.26 -37.63 0.15
CA ASN A 394 6.64 -37.31 -0.22
C ASN A 394 6.91 -37.70 -1.66
N MET A 395 6.64 -36.77 -2.57
CA MET A 395 6.86 -36.97 -4.00
C MET A 395 8.24 -36.41 -4.44
N LYS A 396 8.98 -37.14 -5.26
CA LYS A 396 10.33 -36.76 -5.71
C LYS A 396 10.41 -36.33 -7.17
N SER A 397 9.52 -36.87 -8.00
CA SER A 397 9.50 -36.53 -9.42
C SER A 397 8.15 -36.86 -10.05
N ILE A 398 7.84 -36.22 -11.15
CA ILE A 398 6.59 -36.44 -11.90
C ILE A 398 6.89 -36.39 -13.41
N CYS A 399 6.20 -37.25 -14.17
CA CYS A 399 6.23 -37.27 -15.63
C CYS A 399 4.81 -37.44 -16.17
N TYR A 400 4.50 -36.77 -17.26
CA TYR A 400 3.25 -36.92 -17.98
C TYR A 400 3.43 -37.67 -19.29
N ASP A 401 2.79 -38.83 -19.41
CA ASP A 401 2.73 -39.61 -20.65
C ASP A 401 1.60 -39.10 -21.55
N LYS A 402 1.97 -38.30 -22.56
CA LYS A 402 1.01 -37.67 -23.49
C LYS A 402 0.21 -38.70 -24.30
N ASN A 403 0.80 -39.86 -24.59
CA ASN A 403 0.15 -40.88 -25.43
C ASN A 403 -0.94 -41.63 -24.68
N LYS A 404 -0.69 -41.90 -23.41
CA LYS A 404 -1.59 -42.66 -22.55
C LYS A 404 -2.48 -41.79 -21.65
N ASP A 405 -2.25 -40.45 -21.66
CA ASP A 405 -2.93 -39.49 -20.76
C ASP A 405 -2.78 -39.91 -19.29
N LYS A 406 -1.57 -40.22 -18.86
CA LYS A 406 -1.28 -40.70 -17.51
C LYS A 406 -0.14 -39.94 -16.87
N LEU A 407 -0.27 -39.73 -15.53
CA LEU A 407 0.79 -39.20 -14.69
C LEU A 407 1.57 -40.36 -14.05
N TRP A 408 2.86 -40.26 -14.08
CA TRP A 408 3.78 -41.15 -13.38
C TRP A 408 4.55 -40.31 -12.37
N PHE A 409 4.65 -40.78 -11.13
CA PHE A 409 5.40 -40.10 -10.09
C PHE A 409 6.24 -41.08 -9.27
N ILE A 410 7.35 -40.57 -8.76
CA ILE A 410 8.29 -41.33 -7.92
C ILE A 410 8.16 -40.78 -6.52
N ARG A 411 8.01 -41.67 -5.54
CA ARG A 411 8.02 -41.34 -4.10
C ARG A 411 9.35 -41.67 -3.47
N HIS A 412 9.60 -41.12 -2.31
CA HIS A 412 10.67 -41.63 -1.43
C HIS A 412 10.28 -43.01 -0.91
N PHE A 413 11.20 -43.97 -0.99
CA PHE A 413 11.07 -45.23 -0.26
C PHE A 413 11.83 -45.05 1.05
N GLU A 414 11.11 -45.16 2.15
CA GLU A 414 11.70 -45.40 3.46
C GLU A 414 12.11 -46.86 3.61
#